data_0a2dfe66f7c95c21e6f16397942b1f03
#
_entry.id   0a2dfe66f7c95c21e6f16397942b1f03
#
_cell.length_a   1.000
_cell.length_b   1.000
_cell.length_c   1.000
_cell.angle_alpha   90.00
_cell.angle_beta   90.00
_cell.angle_gamma   90.00
#
_symmetry.space_group_name_H-M   'P 1'
#
loop_
_entity.id
_entity.type
_entity.pdbx_description
1 polymer ?
#
loop_
_entity_poly.entity_id
_entity_poly.type
_entity_poly.pdbx_seq_one_letter_code
_entity_poly.pdbx_strand_id
1 'polypeptide(L)'
;ISFEVKKGEVVGFLGPNGSGKTTTMRILTGYLPPSTGTASIAGFNTMTDSLDARRHIGYLPETVPLYTDMTVEDYLKFLGTIRGMRKEHLKRRIDSAIERVKLGDYRKSFISKLSKGYRQRTGLAQAILHEPEVLILDEPTVGIDPVQVVETRQLIKELGREQTLLLSTHILPE
;
A
#
# COMPACT_ATOMS: atom_id res chain seq x y z
N ILE A 1 -12.85 14.71 11.51
CA ILE A 1 -13.47 13.38 11.65
C ILE A 1 -12.77 12.63 12.77
N SER A 2 -13.48 11.71 13.42
CA SER A 2 -12.91 10.82 14.44
C SER A 2 -13.41 9.41 14.15
N PHE A 3 -12.49 8.44 14.12
CA PHE A 3 -12.81 7.03 13.91
C PHE A 3 -11.68 6.16 14.46
N GLU A 4 -11.97 4.90 14.66
CA GLU A 4 -11.01 3.88 15.07
C GLU A 4 -11.17 2.65 14.18
N VAL A 5 -10.05 2.00 13.86
CA VAL A 5 -9.99 0.72 13.14
C VAL A 5 -9.28 -0.27 14.03
N LYS A 6 -9.95 -1.36 14.37
CA LYS A 6 -9.38 -2.40 15.24
C LYS A 6 -8.46 -3.32 14.44
N LYS A 7 -7.54 -3.96 15.15
CA LYS A 7 -6.63 -4.94 14.54
C LYS A 7 -7.41 -6.05 13.82
N GLY A 8 -7.05 -6.29 12.55
CA GLY A 8 -7.67 -7.30 11.69
C GLY A 8 -8.95 -6.83 10.99
N GLU A 9 -9.41 -5.60 11.20
CA GLU A 9 -10.56 -5.07 10.46
C GLU A 9 -10.17 -4.61 9.05
N VAL A 10 -11.13 -4.73 8.12
CA VAL A 10 -11.06 -4.15 6.78
C VAL A 10 -12.08 -3.03 6.70
N VAL A 11 -11.63 -1.79 6.56
CA VAL A 11 -12.48 -0.60 6.56
C VAL A 11 -12.36 0.16 5.23
N GLY A 12 -13.50 0.46 4.63
CA GLY A 12 -13.61 1.26 3.42
C GLY A 12 -13.97 2.72 3.71
N PHE A 13 -13.13 3.65 3.26
CA PHE A 13 -13.41 5.08 3.23
C PHE A 13 -14.12 5.42 1.92
N LEU A 14 -15.43 5.55 1.97
CA LEU A 14 -16.26 5.84 0.81
C LEU A 14 -16.60 7.33 0.75
N GLY A 15 -16.53 7.93 -0.41
CA GLY A 15 -16.96 9.30 -0.62
C GLY A 15 -16.59 9.84 -2.01
N PRO A 16 -17.24 10.94 -2.44
CA PRO A 16 -16.94 11.57 -3.72
C PRO A 16 -15.52 12.15 -3.76
N ASN A 17 -15.06 12.51 -4.96
CA ASN A 17 -13.80 13.24 -5.11
C ASN A 17 -13.86 14.56 -4.35
N GLY A 18 -12.77 14.92 -3.68
CA GLY A 18 -12.68 16.12 -2.84
C GLY A 18 -13.24 15.97 -1.42
N SER A 19 -13.78 14.82 -1.01
CA SER A 19 -14.29 14.59 0.35
C SER A 19 -13.21 14.44 1.43
N GLY A 20 -11.92 14.51 1.06
CA GLY A 20 -10.81 14.42 2.01
C GLY A 20 -10.24 13.02 2.23
N LYS A 21 -10.64 12.00 1.47
CA LYS A 21 -10.13 10.63 1.59
C LYS A 21 -8.60 10.56 1.52
N THR A 22 -8.02 11.01 0.42
CA THR A 22 -6.56 11.05 0.22
C THR A 22 -5.85 11.89 1.28
N THR A 23 -6.45 13.02 1.70
CA THR A 23 -5.90 13.85 2.78
C THR A 23 -5.83 13.06 4.09
N THR A 24 -6.89 12.34 4.43
CA THR A 24 -6.92 11.47 5.62
C THR A 24 -5.85 10.38 5.53
N MET A 25 -5.72 9.69 4.37
CA MET A 25 -4.66 8.69 4.16
C MET A 25 -3.26 9.28 4.33
N ARG A 26 -3.02 10.48 3.83
CA ARG A 26 -1.73 11.19 3.97
C ARG A 26 -1.44 11.60 5.42
N ILE A 27 -2.44 11.93 6.20
CA ILE A 27 -2.29 12.22 7.64
C ILE A 27 -1.94 10.93 8.39
N LEU A 28 -2.66 9.84 8.14
CA LEU A 28 -2.40 8.55 8.76
C LEU A 28 -1.01 7.99 8.44
N THR A 29 -0.49 8.25 7.24
CA THR A 29 0.84 7.81 6.81
C THR A 29 1.97 8.78 7.18
N GLY A 30 1.64 9.89 7.86
CA GLY A 30 2.61 10.90 8.31
C GLY A 30 3.18 11.77 7.18
N TYR A 31 2.50 11.84 6.02
CA TYR A 31 2.86 12.76 4.93
C TYR A 31 2.37 14.19 5.18
N LEU A 32 1.25 14.35 5.89
CA LEU A 32 0.68 15.64 6.23
C LEU A 32 0.38 15.70 7.74
N PRO A 33 0.64 16.82 8.40
CA PRO A 33 0.14 17.04 9.75
C PRO A 33 -1.37 17.27 9.74
N PRO A 34 -2.12 16.79 10.76
CA PRO A 34 -3.51 17.20 10.93
C PRO A 34 -3.58 18.67 11.33
N SER A 35 -4.60 19.40 10.86
CA SER A 35 -4.84 20.79 11.27
C SER A 35 -5.21 20.89 12.77
N THR A 36 -5.92 19.90 13.27
CA THR A 36 -6.28 19.74 14.69
C THR A 36 -6.43 18.25 15.01
N GLY A 37 -6.35 17.89 16.29
CA GLY A 37 -6.46 16.51 16.72
C GLY A 37 -5.17 15.70 16.53
N THR A 38 -5.28 14.39 16.61
CA THR A 38 -4.15 13.45 16.54
C THR A 38 -4.51 12.25 15.67
N ALA A 39 -3.49 11.63 15.10
CA ALA A 39 -3.62 10.34 14.43
C ALA A 39 -2.58 9.36 14.99
N SER A 40 -2.97 8.10 15.17
CA SER A 40 -2.06 7.06 15.64
C SER A 40 -2.25 5.76 14.86
N ILE A 41 -1.16 5.01 14.67
CA ILE A 41 -1.13 3.71 14.00
C ILE A 41 -0.36 2.73 14.89
N ALA A 42 -0.95 1.60 15.18
CA ALA A 42 -0.37 0.57 16.05
C ALA A 42 0.11 1.13 17.41
N GLY A 43 -0.59 2.13 17.95
CA GLY A 43 -0.24 2.80 19.21
C GLY A 43 0.77 3.94 19.09
N PHE A 44 1.37 4.18 17.90
CA PHE A 44 2.35 5.25 17.65
C PHE A 44 1.67 6.47 17.04
N ASN A 45 1.93 7.65 17.59
CA ASN A 45 1.43 8.91 17.02
C ASN A 45 2.17 9.20 15.70
N THR A 46 1.43 9.49 14.64
CA THR A 46 1.99 9.69 13.30
C THR A 46 2.87 10.93 13.17
N MET A 47 2.81 11.85 14.14
CA MET A 47 3.62 13.08 14.17
C MET A 47 4.82 12.98 15.12
N THR A 48 4.61 12.56 16.36
CA THR A 48 5.68 12.50 17.38
C THR A 48 6.53 11.24 17.24
N ASP A 49 5.92 10.12 16.84
CA ASP A 49 6.57 8.80 16.72
C ASP A 49 6.56 8.33 15.25
N SER A 50 6.77 9.28 14.32
CA SER A 50 6.49 9.07 12.89
C SER A 50 7.30 7.93 12.25
N LEU A 51 8.53 7.68 12.69
CA LEU A 51 9.35 6.58 12.17
C LEU A 51 8.80 5.22 12.63
N ASP A 52 8.38 5.13 13.89
CA ASP A 52 7.82 3.90 14.42
C ASP A 52 6.44 3.62 13.81
N ALA A 53 5.57 4.63 13.72
CA ALA A 53 4.31 4.50 12.99
C ALA A 53 4.52 3.99 11.55
N ARG A 54 5.46 4.55 10.80
CA ARG A 54 5.74 4.13 9.40
C ARG A 54 6.31 2.71 9.26
N ARG A 55 6.95 2.17 10.30
CA ARG A 55 7.40 0.76 10.30
C ARG A 55 6.22 -0.21 10.28
N HIS A 56 5.09 0.19 10.86
CA HIS A 56 3.86 -0.60 10.93
C HIS A 56 2.92 -0.37 9.75
N ILE A 57 3.25 0.57 8.83
CA ILE A 57 2.37 0.95 7.71
C ILE A 57 2.93 0.47 6.38
N GLY A 58 2.11 -0.23 5.60
CA GLY A 58 2.25 -0.37 4.16
C GLY A 58 1.32 0.64 3.47
N TYR A 59 1.83 1.44 2.55
CA TYR A 59 1.04 2.47 1.88
C TYR A 59 1.11 2.35 0.37
N LEU A 60 -0.06 2.29 -0.25
CA LEU A 60 -0.25 2.40 -1.68
C LEU A 60 -1.01 3.70 -1.98
N PRO A 61 -0.34 4.75 -2.47
CA PRO A 61 -1.01 5.97 -2.91
C PRO A 61 -1.74 5.74 -4.24
N GLU A 62 -2.74 6.57 -4.56
CA GLU A 62 -3.47 6.56 -5.83
C GLU A 62 -2.52 6.60 -7.05
N THR A 63 -1.51 7.47 -7.01
CA THR A 63 -0.43 7.50 -8.00
C THR A 63 0.84 6.96 -7.35
N VAL A 64 1.25 5.77 -7.78
CA VAL A 64 2.44 5.11 -7.22
C VAL A 64 3.71 5.74 -7.78
N PRO A 65 4.59 6.30 -6.93
CA PRO A 65 5.86 6.86 -7.36
C PRO A 65 6.88 5.74 -7.63
N LEU A 66 6.89 5.21 -8.85
CA LEU A 66 7.76 4.11 -9.26
C LEU A 66 9.00 4.62 -10.00
N TYR A 67 10.16 4.01 -9.76
CA TYR A 67 11.36 4.19 -10.57
C TYR A 67 11.25 3.35 -11.84
N THR A 68 10.81 3.98 -12.92
CA THR A 68 10.42 3.27 -14.17
C THR A 68 11.58 2.68 -14.96
N ASP A 69 12.80 3.11 -14.68
CA ASP A 69 14.07 2.62 -15.20
C ASP A 69 14.62 1.40 -14.44
N MET A 70 13.98 0.99 -13.37
CA MET A 70 14.30 -0.23 -12.63
C MET A 70 13.43 -1.41 -13.08
N THR A 71 13.93 -2.64 -12.88
CA THR A 71 13.07 -3.83 -12.91
C THR A 71 12.24 -3.92 -11.64
N VAL A 72 11.16 -4.72 -11.66
CA VAL A 72 10.32 -4.95 -10.46
C VAL A 72 11.19 -5.44 -9.29
N GLU A 73 12.05 -6.40 -9.53
CA GLU A 73 12.94 -6.98 -8.50
C GLU A 73 13.93 -5.96 -7.94
N ASP A 74 14.60 -5.20 -8.83
CA ASP A 74 15.58 -4.19 -8.40
C ASP A 74 14.91 -3.07 -7.59
N TYR A 75 13.73 -2.65 -7.99
CA TYR A 75 12.92 -1.67 -7.25
C TYR A 75 12.58 -2.14 -5.83
N LEU A 76 12.08 -3.36 -5.70
CA LEU A 76 11.76 -3.93 -4.38
C LEU A 76 13.02 -4.13 -3.53
N LYS A 77 14.13 -4.56 -4.13
CA LYS A 77 15.41 -4.67 -3.46
C LYS A 77 15.93 -3.33 -2.96
N PHE A 78 15.84 -2.29 -3.78
CA PHE A 78 16.22 -0.93 -3.42
C PHE A 78 15.42 -0.44 -2.21
N LEU A 79 14.08 -0.57 -2.26
CA LEU A 79 13.21 -0.13 -1.16
C LEU A 79 13.43 -0.91 0.14
N GLY A 80 13.60 -2.22 0.05
CA GLY A 80 13.90 -3.02 1.24
C GLY A 80 15.25 -2.68 1.85
N THR A 81 16.25 -2.33 1.02
CA THR A 81 17.55 -1.86 1.50
C THR A 81 17.44 -0.53 2.23
N ILE A 82 16.69 0.44 1.71
CA ILE A 82 16.42 1.73 2.37
C ILE A 82 15.72 1.52 3.73
N ARG A 83 14.82 0.53 3.82
CA ARG A 83 14.16 0.14 5.07
C ARG A 83 15.07 -0.61 6.06
N GLY A 84 16.34 -0.83 5.72
CA GLY A 84 17.32 -1.52 6.58
C GLY A 84 17.10 -3.03 6.67
N MET A 85 16.42 -3.65 5.71
CA MET A 85 16.17 -5.10 5.73
C MET A 85 17.47 -5.87 5.45
N ARG A 86 17.77 -6.90 6.27
CA ARG A 86 18.94 -7.77 6.07
C ARG A 86 18.83 -8.53 4.76
N LYS A 87 19.93 -8.70 4.05
CA LYS A 87 19.99 -9.24 2.68
C LYS A 87 19.29 -10.60 2.50
N GLU A 88 19.51 -11.54 3.42
CA GLU A 88 18.92 -12.88 3.35
C GLU A 88 17.42 -12.84 3.60
N HIS A 89 16.97 -12.00 4.54
CA HIS A 89 15.55 -11.78 4.81
C HIS A 89 14.88 -11.05 3.65
N LEU A 90 15.52 -10.02 3.10
CA LEU A 90 15.02 -9.24 1.98
C LEU A 90 14.74 -10.10 0.75
N LYS A 91 15.64 -11.03 0.39
CA LYS A 91 15.42 -11.93 -0.74
C LYS A 91 14.11 -12.72 -0.60
N ARG A 92 13.91 -13.36 0.57
CA ARG A 92 12.68 -14.13 0.85
C ARG A 92 11.44 -13.24 0.82
N ARG A 93 11.54 -11.99 1.33
CA ARG A 93 10.42 -11.03 1.31
C ARG A 93 10.07 -10.59 -0.10
N ILE A 94 11.05 -10.36 -0.97
CA ILE A 94 10.83 -10.04 -2.39
C ILE A 94 10.12 -11.21 -3.08
N ASP A 95 10.59 -12.44 -2.88
CA ASP A 95 9.99 -13.63 -3.47
C ASP A 95 8.51 -13.75 -3.05
N SER A 96 8.24 -13.67 -1.75
CA SER A 96 6.88 -13.70 -1.21
C SER A 96 5.99 -12.56 -1.72
N ALA A 97 6.51 -11.32 -1.73
CA ALA A 97 5.73 -10.16 -2.18
C ALA A 97 5.36 -10.28 -3.67
N ILE A 98 6.31 -10.68 -4.53
CA ILE A 98 6.09 -10.89 -5.97
C ILE A 98 5.04 -11.99 -6.21
N GLU A 99 5.12 -13.09 -5.49
CA GLU A 99 4.17 -14.20 -5.58
C GLU A 99 2.76 -13.75 -5.17
N ARG A 100 2.64 -13.10 -4.01
CA ARG A 100 1.35 -12.63 -3.46
C ARG A 100 0.63 -11.67 -4.40
N VAL A 101 1.35 -10.77 -5.07
CA VAL A 101 0.73 -9.82 -6.02
C VAL A 101 0.70 -10.34 -7.47
N LYS A 102 1.06 -11.61 -7.70
CA LYS A 102 1.05 -12.27 -9.02
C LYS A 102 1.89 -11.52 -10.07
N LEU A 103 3.13 -11.16 -9.70
CA LEU A 103 4.11 -10.49 -10.56
C LEU A 103 5.26 -11.40 -11.01
N GLY A 104 5.16 -12.72 -10.84
CA GLY A 104 6.25 -13.68 -11.15
C GLY A 104 6.82 -13.51 -12.55
N ASP A 105 5.95 -13.48 -13.57
CA ASP A 105 6.35 -13.34 -14.99
C ASP A 105 6.97 -11.98 -15.33
N TYR A 106 6.71 -10.97 -14.51
CA TYR A 106 7.17 -9.59 -14.69
C TYR A 106 8.34 -9.21 -13.79
N ARG A 107 8.85 -10.17 -12.98
CA ARG A 107 9.91 -9.93 -12.00
C ARG A 107 11.10 -9.16 -12.54
N LYS A 108 11.57 -9.55 -13.74
CA LYS A 108 12.73 -8.95 -14.44
C LYS A 108 12.33 -7.91 -15.49
N SER A 109 11.06 -7.60 -15.61
CA SER A 109 10.59 -6.57 -16.55
C SER A 109 10.85 -5.17 -15.99
N PHE A 110 11.27 -4.26 -16.87
CA PHE A 110 11.33 -2.84 -16.50
C PHE A 110 9.93 -2.31 -16.19
N ILE A 111 9.83 -1.52 -15.12
CA ILE A 111 8.56 -0.94 -14.68
C ILE A 111 7.95 -0.03 -15.76
N SER A 112 8.78 0.63 -16.58
CA SER A 112 8.33 1.42 -17.72
C SER A 112 7.51 0.63 -18.75
N LYS A 113 7.74 -0.67 -18.87
CA LYS A 113 7.06 -1.57 -19.83
C LYS A 113 5.78 -2.19 -19.28
N LEU A 114 5.47 -1.99 -18.01
CA LEU A 114 4.29 -2.55 -17.36
C LEU A 114 3.02 -1.73 -17.70
N SER A 115 1.88 -2.42 -17.83
CA SER A 115 0.56 -1.77 -17.84
C SER A 115 0.30 -1.07 -16.51
N LYS A 116 -0.70 -0.17 -16.48
CA LYS A 116 -1.07 0.55 -15.25
C LYS A 116 -1.41 -0.41 -14.11
N GLY A 117 -2.15 -1.49 -14.37
CA GLY A 117 -2.49 -2.48 -13.36
C GLY A 117 -1.29 -3.24 -12.81
N TYR A 118 -0.30 -3.61 -13.64
CA TYR A 118 0.93 -4.22 -13.15
C TYR A 118 1.82 -3.24 -12.39
N ARG A 119 1.80 -1.95 -12.74
CA ARG A 119 2.43 -0.89 -11.92
C ARG A 119 1.75 -0.76 -10.57
N GLN A 120 0.43 -0.84 -10.51
CA GLN A 120 -0.35 -0.83 -9.28
C GLN A 120 0.01 -2.04 -8.38
N ARG A 121 0.13 -3.24 -8.97
CA ARG A 121 0.60 -4.43 -8.27
C ARG A 121 2.04 -4.30 -7.76
N THR A 122 2.92 -3.63 -8.52
CA THR A 122 4.28 -3.32 -8.07
C THR A 122 4.26 -2.40 -6.84
N GLY A 123 3.39 -1.39 -6.84
CA GLY A 123 3.14 -0.54 -5.67
C GLY A 123 2.59 -1.31 -4.48
N LEU A 124 1.71 -2.29 -4.71
CA LEU A 124 1.18 -3.15 -3.66
C LEU A 124 2.26 -4.09 -3.11
N ALA A 125 3.12 -4.67 -3.98
CA ALA A 125 4.28 -5.45 -3.54
C ALA A 125 5.20 -4.66 -2.61
N GLN A 126 5.50 -3.41 -2.96
CA GLN A 126 6.27 -2.49 -2.11
C GLN A 126 5.59 -2.26 -0.77
N ALA A 127 4.26 -2.08 -0.75
CA ALA A 127 3.51 -1.80 0.47
C ALA A 127 3.55 -2.98 1.46
N ILE A 128 3.55 -4.23 0.96
CA ILE A 128 3.57 -5.45 1.79
C ILE A 128 4.98 -6.02 2.05
N LEU A 129 6.03 -5.45 1.45
CA LEU A 129 7.39 -5.99 1.45
C LEU A 129 7.95 -6.23 2.86
N HIS A 130 7.67 -5.33 3.79
CA HIS A 130 8.19 -5.33 5.16
C HIS A 130 7.21 -5.90 6.20
N GLU A 131 6.13 -6.58 5.74
CA GLU A 131 5.10 -7.18 6.60
C GLU A 131 4.45 -6.18 7.58
N PRO A 132 3.85 -5.11 7.06
CA PRO A 132 3.22 -4.11 7.92
C PRO A 132 2.00 -4.70 8.66
N GLU A 133 1.68 -4.18 9.84
CA GLU A 133 0.46 -4.53 10.57
C GLU A 133 -0.78 -3.86 9.96
N VAL A 134 -0.60 -2.69 9.38
CA VAL A 134 -1.66 -1.87 8.79
C VAL A 134 -1.35 -1.58 7.33
N LEU A 135 -2.28 -1.90 6.45
CA LEU A 135 -2.18 -1.60 5.02
C LEU A 135 -3.16 -0.50 4.65
N ILE A 136 -2.65 0.62 4.14
CA ILE A 136 -3.43 1.77 3.72
C ILE A 136 -3.38 1.85 2.19
N LEU A 137 -4.53 1.76 1.54
CA LEU A 137 -4.66 1.75 0.07
C LEU A 137 -5.54 2.92 -0.37
N ASP A 138 -4.96 3.83 -1.15
CA ASP A 138 -5.67 4.99 -1.68
C ASP A 138 -6.08 4.74 -3.13
N GLU A 139 -7.39 4.55 -3.37
CA GLU A 139 -8.01 4.28 -4.68
C GLU A 139 -7.29 3.15 -5.47
N PRO A 140 -7.13 1.95 -4.92
CA PRO A 140 -6.23 0.92 -5.46
C PRO A 140 -6.65 0.37 -6.83
N THR A 141 -7.86 0.65 -7.30
CA THR A 141 -8.40 0.14 -8.57
C THR A 141 -8.64 1.24 -9.62
N VAL A 142 -8.27 2.48 -9.32
CA VAL A 142 -8.51 3.61 -10.22
C VAL A 142 -7.71 3.51 -11.52
N GLY A 143 -8.45 3.57 -12.64
CA GLY A 143 -7.88 3.66 -13.99
C GLY A 143 -7.15 2.42 -14.47
N ILE A 144 -7.42 1.25 -13.90
CA ILE A 144 -7.04 -0.05 -14.43
C ILE A 144 -8.21 -0.68 -15.18
N ASP A 145 -7.94 -1.63 -16.05
CA ASP A 145 -8.99 -2.28 -16.84
C ASP A 145 -9.91 -3.17 -15.98
N PRO A 146 -11.16 -3.43 -16.42
CA PRO A 146 -12.15 -4.16 -15.62
C PRO A 146 -11.71 -5.55 -15.16
N VAL A 147 -10.94 -6.28 -15.96
CA VAL A 147 -10.44 -7.62 -15.58
C VAL A 147 -9.46 -7.49 -14.43
N GLN A 148 -8.52 -6.56 -14.53
CA GLN A 148 -7.54 -6.32 -13.48
C GLN A 148 -8.16 -5.72 -12.21
N VAL A 149 -9.28 -4.98 -12.32
CA VAL A 149 -10.06 -4.53 -11.15
C VAL A 149 -10.51 -5.72 -10.31
N VAL A 150 -11.12 -6.75 -10.94
CA VAL A 150 -11.60 -7.95 -10.25
C VAL A 150 -10.43 -8.68 -9.56
N GLU A 151 -9.33 -8.86 -10.25
CA GLU A 151 -8.13 -9.52 -9.71
C GLU A 151 -7.51 -8.73 -8.55
N THR A 152 -7.44 -7.40 -8.66
CA THR A 152 -6.90 -6.54 -7.60
C THR A 152 -7.81 -6.56 -6.37
N ARG A 153 -9.14 -6.54 -6.54
CA ARG A 153 -10.09 -6.68 -5.43
C ARG A 153 -9.92 -8.02 -4.71
N GLN A 154 -9.75 -9.12 -5.45
CA GLN A 154 -9.51 -10.43 -4.86
C GLN A 154 -8.20 -10.43 -4.05
N LEU A 155 -7.14 -9.88 -4.58
CA LEU A 155 -5.86 -9.72 -3.89
C LEU A 155 -5.99 -8.89 -2.61
N ILE A 156 -6.70 -7.76 -2.65
CA ILE A 156 -6.95 -6.92 -1.47
C ILE A 156 -7.73 -7.69 -0.39
N LYS A 157 -8.74 -8.49 -0.78
CA LYS A 157 -9.47 -9.36 0.15
C LYS A 157 -8.56 -10.40 0.81
N GLU A 158 -7.64 -11.00 0.06
CA GLU A 158 -6.67 -11.95 0.59
C GLU A 158 -5.73 -11.29 1.61
N LEU A 159 -5.22 -10.10 1.29
CA LEU A 159 -4.37 -9.30 2.20
C LEU A 159 -5.12 -8.90 3.48
N GLY A 160 -6.39 -8.50 3.36
CA GLY A 160 -7.23 -8.11 4.50
C GLY A 160 -7.54 -9.24 5.49
N ARG A 161 -7.32 -10.50 5.13
CA ARG A 161 -7.43 -11.64 6.08
C ARG A 161 -6.27 -11.72 7.05
N GLU A 162 -5.13 -11.15 6.69
CA GLU A 162 -3.88 -11.26 7.45
C GLU A 162 -3.50 -9.94 8.13
N GLN A 163 -4.02 -8.81 7.65
CA GLN A 163 -3.61 -7.47 8.06
C GLN A 163 -4.83 -6.59 8.33
N THR A 164 -4.65 -5.57 9.19
CA THR A 164 -5.62 -4.47 9.29
C THR A 164 -5.55 -3.66 7.99
N LEU A 165 -6.69 -3.41 7.35
CA LEU A 165 -6.72 -2.77 6.05
C LEU A 165 -7.65 -1.56 6.05
N LEU A 166 -7.14 -0.43 5.61
CA LEU A 166 -7.90 0.78 5.34
C LEU A 166 -7.79 1.13 3.86
N LEU A 167 -8.90 1.16 3.14
CA LEU A 167 -8.91 1.51 1.74
C LEU A 167 -9.84 2.69 1.45
N SER A 168 -9.42 3.60 0.57
CA SER A 168 -10.31 4.62 0.03
C SER A 168 -10.88 4.16 -1.31
N THR A 169 -12.14 4.49 -1.55
CA THR A 169 -12.78 4.31 -2.87
C THR A 169 -13.91 5.30 -3.06
N HIS A 170 -14.18 5.65 -4.30
CA HIS A 170 -15.36 6.40 -4.70
C HIS A 170 -16.40 5.51 -5.39
N ILE A 171 -16.10 4.22 -5.58
CA ILE A 171 -16.97 3.22 -6.21
C ILE A 171 -17.49 2.30 -5.11
N LEU A 172 -18.82 2.22 -4.97
CA LEU A 172 -19.45 1.20 -4.14
C LEU A 172 -19.18 -0.17 -4.75
N PRO A 173 -18.72 -1.17 -3.99
CA PRO A 173 -18.72 -2.54 -4.49
C PRO A 173 -20.18 -2.98 -4.67
N GLU A 174 -20.52 -3.37 -5.88
CA GLU A 174 -21.74 -4.14 -6.15
C GLU A 174 -21.65 -5.51 -5.49
#